data_5b5a10661cea39479f7093f2d3954d7b
#
_entry.id   5b5a10661cea39479f7093f2d3954d7b
#
_cell.length_a   1.000
_cell.length_b   1.000
_cell.length_c   1.000
_cell.angle_alpha   90.00
_cell.angle_beta   90.00
_cell.angle_gamma   90.00
#
_symmetry.space_group_name_H-M   'P 1'
#
loop_
_entity.id
_entity.type
_entity.pdbx_description
1 polymer ?
#
loop_
_entity_poly.entity_id
_entity_poly.type
_entity_poly.pdbx_seq_one_letter_code
_entity_poly.pdbx_strand_id
1 'polypeptide(L)'
;MLKDESQNNNFLKVRAFATKETMHYEIALWMCFVAFILLGAYVKVTMALELHWVFVIYSVSLATLIVGRYVFFMLHSPSLIKKGKYNPEVNAIITSWNESKKVYLTVKSLAKGNYPRDKLKITVVDDGSTDDTSYWLSKASKEFGCKVITLENNRGKRNAIHAAVKECNSEITILIDSDVEVAKDGISEILRGFSNDKIAIVCGNTGVGNADTNLLTRMQEFYYYLSYGLFRSAESYFRTVVCCTGSFSAYRSEVLKSVADEEWANQKFLGKVRTYGDDRSLTRLVLAKGYDTVYQPFANALTIVPDSMSGFINQQSRWRKGYLFEAIMASSHMWRRPIGAAVLFYLSLLMLVMGPLVMIYFLVLSTLLVGTMPTGYVTAILLISVLHQVFFAIFREANVIKIGAFAVLPAVPFWVFTTIILIPLAILTIRQNSWKRSNKKSMA
;
A
#
# COMPACT_ATOMS: atom_id res chain seq x y z
N MET A 1 -18.15 11.29 -6.99
CA MET A 1 -19.23 10.99 -7.95
C MET A 1 -18.75 9.84 -8.81
N LEU A 2 -19.16 8.62 -8.52
CA LEU A 2 -18.99 7.50 -9.45
C LEU A 2 -19.84 7.85 -10.66
N LYS A 3 -19.20 8.16 -11.78
CA LYS A 3 -19.88 8.28 -13.06
C LYS A 3 -20.38 6.88 -13.43
N ASP A 4 -21.65 6.82 -13.76
CA ASP A 4 -22.41 5.78 -14.44
C ASP A 4 -21.96 4.32 -14.38
N GLU A 5 -22.92 3.40 -14.39
CA GLU A 5 -22.73 1.93 -14.31
C GLU A 5 -21.73 1.35 -15.32
N SER A 6 -21.43 2.06 -16.42
CA SER A 6 -20.38 1.68 -17.38
C SER A 6 -18.96 1.79 -16.84
N GLN A 7 -18.69 2.65 -15.84
CA GLN A 7 -17.39 2.74 -15.18
C GLN A 7 -17.20 1.68 -14.08
N ASN A 8 -18.27 1.15 -13.52
CA ASN A 8 -18.21 0.01 -12.60
C ASN A 8 -17.68 -1.28 -13.26
N ASN A 9 -17.85 -1.44 -14.58
CA ASN A 9 -17.26 -2.55 -15.33
C ASN A 9 -15.75 -2.42 -15.53
N ASN A 10 -15.18 -1.22 -15.44
CA ASN A 10 -13.73 -1.01 -15.57
C ASN A 10 -12.95 -1.38 -14.29
N PHE A 11 -13.61 -1.44 -13.13
CA PHE A 11 -13.02 -1.97 -11.90
C PHE A 11 -12.88 -3.49 -11.89
N LEU A 12 -13.72 -4.18 -12.63
CA LEU A 12 -13.88 -5.62 -12.57
C LEU A 12 -12.87 -6.43 -13.40
N LYS A 13 -11.99 -5.74 -14.13
CA LYS A 13 -11.05 -6.42 -15.02
C LYS A 13 -9.59 -6.35 -14.55
N VAL A 14 -9.32 -6.50 -13.26
CA VAL A 14 -8.04 -7.11 -12.86
C VAL A 14 -8.17 -8.58 -13.24
N ARG A 15 -7.71 -8.90 -14.45
CA ARG A 15 -7.80 -10.27 -14.99
C ARG A 15 -7.24 -11.26 -14.00
N ALA A 16 -8.02 -12.27 -13.71
CA ALA A 16 -7.49 -13.54 -13.26
C ALA A 16 -6.39 -13.95 -14.25
N PHE A 17 -5.15 -14.04 -13.75
CA PHE A 17 -4.04 -14.58 -14.51
C PHE A 17 -4.39 -15.99 -14.94
N ALA A 18 -4.65 -16.21 -16.16
CA ALA A 18 -4.71 -17.43 -16.96
C ALA A 18 -5.92 -17.47 -17.91
N THR A 19 -5.86 -16.68 -18.96
CA THR A 19 -6.54 -17.02 -20.19
C THR A 19 -5.47 -17.27 -21.29
N LYS A 20 -5.77 -18.11 -22.28
CA LYS A 20 -4.83 -18.37 -23.40
C LYS A 20 -4.32 -17.10 -24.10
N GLU A 21 -5.08 -16.01 -24.03
CA GLU A 21 -4.69 -14.70 -24.59
C GLU A 21 -3.58 -14.01 -23.79
N THR A 22 -3.42 -14.30 -22.49
CA THR A 22 -2.36 -13.69 -21.66
C THR A 22 -1.02 -14.39 -21.84
N MET A 23 -0.98 -15.62 -22.34
CA MET A 23 0.26 -16.41 -22.50
C MET A 23 1.29 -15.71 -23.42
N HIS A 24 0.85 -15.05 -24.50
CA HIS A 24 1.74 -14.31 -25.40
C HIS A 24 2.34 -13.09 -24.70
N TYR A 25 1.56 -12.41 -23.85
CA TYR A 25 2.05 -11.27 -23.04
C TYR A 25 2.99 -11.72 -21.93
N GLU A 26 2.75 -12.88 -21.32
CA GLU A 26 3.66 -13.48 -20.34
C GLU A 26 5.01 -13.83 -20.96
N ILE A 27 5.02 -14.45 -22.14
CA ILE A 27 6.24 -14.77 -22.89
C ILE A 27 6.98 -13.48 -23.26
N ALA A 28 6.29 -12.46 -23.77
CA ALA A 28 6.90 -11.17 -24.10
C ALA A 28 7.50 -10.50 -22.86
N LEU A 29 6.81 -10.58 -21.71
CA LEU A 29 7.30 -10.07 -20.44
C LEU A 29 8.56 -10.82 -19.97
N TRP A 30 8.57 -12.15 -20.07
CA TRP A 30 9.75 -12.97 -19.78
C TRP A 30 10.91 -12.62 -20.69
N MET A 31 10.66 -12.43 -21.99
CA MET A 31 11.70 -12.02 -22.94
C MET A 31 12.26 -10.63 -22.59
N CYS A 32 11.40 -9.64 -22.31
CA CYS A 32 11.83 -8.32 -21.86
C CYS A 32 12.61 -8.40 -20.54
N PHE A 33 12.20 -9.27 -19.62
CA PHE A 33 12.85 -9.47 -18.33
C PHE A 33 14.23 -10.12 -18.49
N VAL A 34 14.36 -11.16 -19.31
CA VAL A 34 15.65 -11.78 -19.64
C VAL A 34 16.57 -10.79 -20.35
N ALA A 35 16.06 -10.03 -21.32
CA ALA A 35 16.82 -8.99 -22.01
C ALA A 35 17.31 -7.90 -21.02
N PHE A 36 16.47 -7.52 -20.04
CA PHE A 36 16.84 -6.59 -18.98
C PHE A 36 17.95 -7.14 -18.08
N ILE A 37 17.89 -8.43 -17.69
CA ILE A 37 18.95 -9.09 -16.93
C ILE A 37 20.25 -9.12 -17.71
N LEU A 38 20.20 -9.53 -18.98
CA LEU A 38 21.39 -9.61 -19.85
C LEU A 38 22.02 -8.24 -20.08
N LEU A 39 21.19 -7.21 -20.34
CA LEU A 39 21.65 -5.84 -20.50
C LEU A 39 22.23 -5.29 -19.19
N GLY A 40 21.57 -5.55 -18.05
CA GLY A 40 22.08 -5.18 -16.73
C GLY A 40 23.39 -5.90 -16.38
N ALA A 41 23.54 -7.16 -16.76
CA ALA A 41 24.78 -7.92 -16.61
C ALA A 41 25.89 -7.35 -17.51
N TYR A 42 25.59 -7.03 -18.79
CA TYR A 42 26.53 -6.41 -19.72
C TYR A 42 27.02 -5.05 -19.20
N VAL A 43 26.09 -4.16 -18.82
CA VAL A 43 26.44 -2.86 -18.23
C VAL A 43 27.28 -3.02 -16.97
N LYS A 44 27.02 -4.03 -16.15
CA LYS A 44 27.81 -4.31 -14.95
C LYS A 44 29.20 -4.85 -15.24
N VAL A 45 29.34 -5.76 -16.19
CA VAL A 45 30.65 -6.29 -16.60
C VAL A 45 31.53 -5.18 -17.17
N THR A 46 30.96 -4.30 -18.00
CA THR A 46 31.70 -3.18 -18.57
C THR A 46 32.07 -2.10 -17.53
N MET A 47 31.26 -1.93 -16.49
CA MET A 47 31.52 -0.97 -15.40
C MET A 47 32.26 -1.57 -14.19
N ALA A 48 32.28 -2.89 -14.00
CA ALA A 48 32.88 -3.56 -12.84
C ALA A 48 34.41 -3.40 -12.78
N LEU A 49 35.04 -3.02 -13.85
CA LEU A 49 36.51 -2.79 -13.89
C LEU A 49 36.94 -1.52 -13.13
N GLU A 50 36.00 -0.65 -12.74
CA GLU A 50 36.29 0.64 -12.06
C GLU A 50 35.49 0.87 -10.77
N LEU A 51 34.53 -0.02 -10.39
CA LEU A 51 33.63 0.22 -9.27
C LEU A 51 34.08 -0.43 -7.97
N HIS A 52 34.04 0.36 -6.88
CA HIS A 52 34.22 -0.11 -5.52
C HIS A 52 33.22 -1.25 -5.19
N TRP A 53 33.67 -2.35 -4.55
CA TRP A 53 32.87 -3.55 -4.21
C TRP A 53 31.51 -3.25 -3.54
N VAL A 54 31.40 -2.16 -2.78
CA VAL A 54 30.15 -1.71 -2.14
C VAL A 54 29.04 -1.47 -3.17
N PHE A 55 29.36 -0.86 -4.31
CA PHE A 55 28.40 -0.59 -5.37
C PHE A 55 28.00 -1.85 -6.15
N VAL A 56 28.92 -2.81 -6.25
CA VAL A 56 28.62 -4.12 -6.83
C VAL A 56 27.58 -4.83 -5.94
N ILE A 57 27.82 -4.91 -4.64
CA ILE A 57 26.88 -5.50 -3.67
C ILE A 57 25.51 -4.80 -3.74
N TYR A 58 25.49 -3.46 -3.70
CA TYR A 58 24.24 -2.69 -3.81
C TYR A 58 23.49 -3.05 -5.09
N SER A 59 24.17 -3.04 -6.24
CA SER A 59 23.55 -3.28 -7.53
C SER A 59 23.05 -4.71 -7.69
N VAL A 60 23.80 -5.71 -7.20
CA VAL A 60 23.35 -7.12 -7.18
C VAL A 60 22.14 -7.27 -6.28
N SER A 61 22.16 -6.66 -5.09
CA SER A 61 21.06 -6.70 -4.15
C SER A 61 19.78 -6.04 -4.72
N LEU A 62 19.91 -4.89 -5.39
CA LEU A 62 18.80 -4.22 -6.06
C LEU A 62 18.23 -5.06 -7.21
N ALA A 63 19.10 -5.65 -8.04
CA ALA A 63 18.68 -6.52 -9.12
C ALA A 63 17.95 -7.77 -8.59
N THR A 64 18.50 -8.41 -7.57
CA THR A 64 17.88 -9.57 -6.91
C THR A 64 16.50 -9.23 -6.33
N LEU A 65 16.36 -8.05 -5.70
CA LEU A 65 15.10 -7.58 -5.17
C LEU A 65 14.05 -7.35 -6.27
N ILE A 66 14.43 -6.69 -7.36
CA ILE A 66 13.53 -6.40 -8.48
C ILE A 66 13.12 -7.71 -9.16
N VAL A 67 14.10 -8.53 -9.55
CA VAL A 67 13.89 -9.83 -10.20
C VAL A 67 13.01 -10.73 -9.32
N GLY A 68 13.34 -10.87 -8.04
CA GLY A 68 12.58 -11.68 -7.10
C GLY A 68 11.12 -11.23 -7.00
N ARG A 69 10.85 -9.93 -6.96
CA ARG A 69 9.46 -9.43 -6.93
C ARG A 69 8.68 -9.79 -8.19
N TYR A 70 9.27 -9.68 -9.37
CA TYR A 70 8.60 -10.06 -10.62
C TYR A 70 8.37 -11.57 -10.70
N VAL A 71 9.37 -12.39 -10.34
CA VAL A 71 9.25 -13.85 -10.34
C VAL A 71 8.14 -14.30 -9.41
N PHE A 72 8.14 -13.84 -8.15
CA PHE A 72 7.12 -14.26 -7.18
C PHE A 72 5.74 -13.66 -7.46
N PHE A 73 5.68 -12.48 -8.09
CA PHE A 73 4.42 -11.97 -8.62
C PHE A 73 3.85 -12.92 -9.69
N MET A 74 4.66 -13.37 -10.65
CA MET A 74 4.20 -14.27 -11.72
C MET A 74 3.86 -15.67 -11.23
N LEU A 75 4.54 -16.14 -10.18
CA LEU A 75 4.25 -17.44 -9.55
C LEU A 75 3.06 -17.35 -8.57
N HIS A 76 2.62 -16.15 -8.21
CA HIS A 76 1.55 -15.98 -7.23
C HIS A 76 0.19 -16.30 -7.83
N SER A 77 -0.47 -17.31 -7.26
CA SER A 77 -1.89 -17.61 -7.49
C SER A 77 -2.61 -17.53 -6.15
N PRO A 78 -3.56 -16.61 -5.96
CA PRO A 78 -4.24 -16.46 -4.69
C PRO A 78 -5.09 -17.72 -4.39
N SER A 79 -4.86 -18.31 -3.22
CA SER A 79 -5.68 -19.42 -2.72
C SER A 79 -6.98 -18.83 -2.14
N LEU A 80 -8.07 -18.93 -2.89
CA LEU A 80 -9.34 -18.30 -2.56
C LEU A 80 -10.42 -19.32 -2.23
N ILE A 81 -11.21 -19.01 -1.19
CA ILE A 81 -12.46 -19.74 -0.92
C ILE A 81 -13.44 -19.50 -2.08
N LYS A 82 -14.20 -20.53 -2.45
CA LYS A 82 -15.26 -20.37 -3.46
C LYS A 82 -16.26 -19.28 -3.05
N LYS A 83 -16.68 -18.45 -3.99
CA LYS A 83 -17.62 -17.36 -3.75
C LYS A 83 -18.89 -17.88 -3.05
N GLY A 84 -19.31 -17.21 -1.99
CA GLY A 84 -20.50 -17.56 -1.22
C GLY A 84 -20.34 -18.68 -0.19
N LYS A 85 -19.18 -19.37 -0.10
CA LYS A 85 -18.97 -20.43 0.90
C LYS A 85 -18.59 -19.92 2.31
N TYR A 86 -18.11 -18.69 2.43
CA TYR A 86 -17.70 -18.09 3.69
C TYR A 86 -18.35 -16.71 3.82
N ASN A 87 -19.35 -16.64 4.69
CA ASN A 87 -20.12 -15.42 4.96
C ASN A 87 -20.22 -15.20 6.48
N PRO A 88 -19.11 -14.86 7.14
CA PRO A 88 -19.05 -14.63 8.60
C PRO A 88 -19.78 -13.34 8.99
N GLU A 89 -19.97 -13.12 10.29
CA GLU A 89 -20.26 -11.79 10.81
C GLU A 89 -19.06 -10.86 10.65
N VAL A 90 -19.30 -9.70 10.06
CA VAL A 90 -18.29 -8.68 9.76
C VAL A 90 -18.61 -7.38 10.48
N ASN A 91 -17.60 -6.77 11.11
CA ASN A 91 -17.67 -5.38 11.54
C ASN A 91 -16.67 -4.52 10.71
N ALA A 92 -17.19 -3.64 9.88
CA ALA A 92 -16.41 -2.64 9.16
C ALA A 92 -16.18 -1.42 10.08
N ILE A 93 -14.95 -1.20 10.51
CA ILE A 93 -14.56 -0.10 11.39
C ILE A 93 -13.92 1.01 10.55
N ILE A 94 -14.48 2.20 10.64
CA ILE A 94 -14.02 3.42 9.98
C ILE A 94 -13.58 4.40 11.08
N THR A 95 -12.36 4.93 11.01
CA THR A 95 -11.90 6.00 11.90
C THR A 95 -11.90 7.32 11.17
N SER A 96 -12.50 8.34 11.76
CA SER A 96 -12.70 9.65 11.14
C SER A 96 -12.25 10.78 12.06
N TRP A 97 -11.62 11.80 11.46
CA TRP A 97 -11.31 13.07 12.13
C TRP A 97 -11.29 14.19 11.10
N ASN A 98 -12.24 15.11 11.19
CA ASN A 98 -12.41 16.23 10.26
C ASN A 98 -12.45 15.77 8.78
N GLU A 99 -13.29 14.79 8.46
CA GLU A 99 -13.42 14.22 7.11
C GLU A 99 -14.66 14.72 6.36
N SER A 100 -15.54 15.49 7.01
CA SER A 100 -16.74 16.07 6.39
C SER A 100 -17.54 15.00 5.63
N LYS A 101 -18.01 15.31 4.44
CA LYS A 101 -18.82 14.43 3.58
C LYS A 101 -18.14 13.11 3.19
N LYS A 102 -16.81 13.00 3.26
CA LYS A 102 -16.08 11.80 2.78
C LYS A 102 -16.46 10.56 3.58
N VAL A 103 -16.51 10.67 4.91
CA VAL A 103 -16.88 9.55 5.78
C VAL A 103 -18.28 9.03 5.47
N TYR A 104 -19.22 9.89 5.12
CA TYR A 104 -20.56 9.50 4.65
C TYR A 104 -20.49 8.68 3.36
N LEU A 105 -19.64 9.07 2.40
CA LEU A 105 -19.47 8.33 1.13
C LEU A 105 -18.86 6.95 1.38
N THR A 106 -17.90 6.83 2.30
CA THR A 106 -17.32 5.55 2.72
C THR A 106 -18.40 4.63 3.33
N VAL A 107 -19.20 5.13 4.29
CA VAL A 107 -20.31 4.35 4.89
C VAL A 107 -21.32 3.95 3.81
N LYS A 108 -21.70 4.87 2.93
CA LYS A 108 -22.63 4.61 1.82
C LYS A 108 -22.11 3.50 0.89
N SER A 109 -20.83 3.48 0.56
CA SER A 109 -20.24 2.45 -0.32
C SER A 109 -20.37 1.05 0.28
N LEU A 110 -20.11 0.91 1.59
CA LEU A 110 -20.27 -0.33 2.33
C LEU A 110 -21.73 -0.76 2.44
N ALA A 111 -22.61 0.17 2.80
CA ALA A 111 -24.03 -0.09 2.99
C ALA A 111 -24.75 -0.50 1.70
N LYS A 112 -24.26 -0.02 0.55
CA LYS A 112 -24.77 -0.36 -0.79
C LYS A 112 -24.04 -1.51 -1.47
N GLY A 113 -23.09 -2.15 -0.76
CA GLY A 113 -22.40 -3.34 -1.23
C GLY A 113 -23.32 -4.59 -1.26
N ASN A 114 -22.83 -5.65 -1.89
CA ASN A 114 -23.57 -6.90 -2.10
C ASN A 114 -23.46 -7.87 -0.91
N TYR A 115 -22.78 -7.48 0.18
CA TYR A 115 -22.66 -8.33 1.37
C TYR A 115 -23.98 -8.33 2.18
N PRO A 116 -24.42 -9.50 2.74
CA PRO A 116 -25.67 -9.59 3.49
C PRO A 116 -25.73 -8.57 4.65
N ARG A 117 -26.79 -7.78 4.69
CA ARG A 117 -26.91 -6.64 5.59
C ARG A 117 -27.04 -7.05 7.06
N ASP A 118 -27.66 -8.19 7.29
CA ASP A 118 -27.81 -8.83 8.62
C ASP A 118 -26.46 -9.30 9.21
N LYS A 119 -25.46 -9.52 8.35
CA LYS A 119 -24.11 -9.96 8.74
C LYS A 119 -23.07 -8.83 8.73
N LEU A 120 -23.44 -7.62 8.28
CA LEU A 120 -22.54 -6.48 8.21
C LEU A 120 -22.91 -5.42 9.25
N LYS A 121 -22.04 -5.26 10.23
CA LYS A 121 -22.04 -4.10 11.15
C LYS A 121 -21.10 -3.05 10.60
N ILE A 122 -21.49 -1.78 10.63
CA ILE A 122 -20.63 -0.65 10.26
C ILE A 122 -20.48 0.21 11.51
N THR A 123 -19.25 0.36 11.98
CA THR A 123 -18.92 1.18 13.14
C THR A 123 -18.01 2.32 12.72
N VAL A 124 -18.40 3.55 12.98
CA VAL A 124 -17.57 4.73 12.73
C VAL A 124 -17.12 5.33 14.04
N VAL A 125 -15.82 5.58 14.18
CA VAL A 125 -15.27 6.28 15.34
C VAL A 125 -14.92 7.70 14.92
N ASP A 126 -15.59 8.67 15.53
CA ASP A 126 -15.25 10.09 15.40
C ASP A 126 -14.22 10.45 16.48
N ASP A 127 -12.99 10.70 16.07
CA ASP A 127 -11.88 11.04 16.97
C ASP A 127 -11.87 12.54 17.33
N GLY A 128 -13.01 13.04 17.80
CA GLY A 128 -13.18 14.42 18.26
C GLY A 128 -13.11 15.45 17.13
N SER A 129 -13.90 15.27 16.07
CA SER A 129 -13.97 16.21 14.95
C SER A 129 -14.54 17.57 15.36
N THR A 130 -14.05 18.63 14.72
CA THR A 130 -14.44 20.03 14.98
C THR A 130 -15.09 20.70 13.76
N ASP A 131 -15.20 20.00 12.65
CA ASP A 131 -15.85 20.43 11.41
C ASP A 131 -17.28 19.85 11.31
N ASP A 132 -17.87 19.85 10.11
CA ASP A 132 -19.21 19.32 9.83
C ASP A 132 -19.27 17.76 9.77
N THR A 133 -18.20 17.05 10.17
CA THR A 133 -18.15 15.58 10.18
C THR A 133 -19.30 14.98 11.00
N SER A 134 -19.63 15.56 12.16
CA SER A 134 -20.71 15.10 13.02
C SER A 134 -22.08 15.13 12.34
N TYR A 135 -22.34 16.15 11.52
CA TYR A 135 -23.55 16.23 10.69
C TYR A 135 -23.63 15.05 9.71
N TRP A 136 -22.53 14.77 8.99
CA TRP A 136 -22.46 13.69 7.99
C TRP A 136 -22.56 12.31 8.64
N LEU A 137 -22.01 12.13 9.84
CA LEU A 137 -22.12 10.90 10.62
C LEU A 137 -23.56 10.67 11.11
N SER A 138 -24.23 11.71 11.61
CA SER A 138 -25.64 11.64 11.97
C SER A 138 -26.51 11.25 10.79
N LYS A 139 -26.25 11.83 9.62
CA LYS A 139 -26.93 11.47 8.37
C LYS A 139 -26.67 10.03 7.97
N ALA A 140 -25.40 9.57 8.00
CA ALA A 140 -25.03 8.19 7.70
C ALA A 140 -25.69 7.18 8.66
N SER A 141 -25.73 7.50 9.95
CA SER A 141 -26.38 6.65 10.96
C SER A 141 -27.88 6.51 10.69
N LYS A 142 -28.57 7.60 10.37
CA LYS A 142 -30.02 7.60 10.05
C LYS A 142 -30.34 6.83 8.75
N GLU A 143 -29.52 7.01 7.71
CA GLU A 143 -29.79 6.40 6.39
C GLU A 143 -29.34 4.94 6.30
N PHE A 144 -28.24 4.57 6.96
CA PHE A 144 -27.59 3.28 6.77
C PHE A 144 -27.49 2.45 8.07
N GLY A 145 -27.93 2.98 9.23
CA GLY A 145 -27.90 2.25 10.49
C GLY A 145 -26.48 1.94 11.00
N CYS A 146 -25.49 2.80 10.70
CA CYS A 146 -24.15 2.62 11.25
C CYS A 146 -24.09 3.08 12.71
N LYS A 147 -23.30 2.35 13.53
CA LYS A 147 -22.99 2.76 14.90
C LYS A 147 -21.92 3.87 14.85
N VAL A 148 -22.14 4.95 15.57
CA VAL A 148 -21.17 6.04 15.74
C VAL A 148 -20.67 6.04 17.19
N ILE A 149 -19.35 6.02 17.36
CA ILE A 149 -18.65 6.19 18.63
C ILE A 149 -17.93 7.54 18.55
N THR A 150 -18.29 8.49 19.42
CA THR A 150 -17.66 9.81 19.44
C THR A 150 -16.72 9.91 20.63
N LEU A 151 -15.46 10.25 20.37
CA LEU A 151 -14.47 10.55 21.40
C LEU A 151 -14.50 12.04 21.73
N GLU A 152 -14.33 12.38 22.99
CA GLU A 152 -14.38 13.79 23.45
C GLU A 152 -13.31 14.67 22.81
N ASN A 153 -12.12 14.10 22.57
CA ASN A 153 -10.96 14.79 22.02
C ASN A 153 -10.22 13.89 21.03
N ASN A 154 -9.46 14.50 20.11
CA ASN A 154 -8.57 13.77 19.20
C ASN A 154 -7.47 13.05 20.00
N ARG A 155 -7.54 11.72 20.03
CA ARG A 155 -6.54 10.83 20.63
C ARG A 155 -5.66 10.14 19.60
N GLY A 156 -5.93 10.37 18.31
CA GLY A 156 -5.25 9.77 17.18
C GLY A 156 -5.84 8.42 16.74
N LYS A 157 -5.59 8.09 15.47
CA LYS A 157 -6.19 6.93 14.77
C LYS A 157 -6.05 5.61 15.53
N ARG A 158 -4.92 5.36 16.20
CA ARG A 158 -4.70 4.12 16.96
C ARG A 158 -5.69 3.98 18.12
N ASN A 159 -5.91 5.05 18.87
CA ASN A 159 -6.88 5.06 19.96
C ASN A 159 -8.31 4.90 19.45
N ALA A 160 -8.64 5.51 18.31
CA ALA A 160 -9.93 5.32 17.65
C ALA A 160 -10.15 3.86 17.19
N ILE A 161 -9.14 3.22 16.59
CA ILE A 161 -9.18 1.79 16.24
C ILE A 161 -9.35 0.94 17.52
N HIS A 162 -8.54 1.16 18.54
CA HIS A 162 -8.61 0.42 19.81
C HIS A 162 -10.01 0.49 20.43
N ALA A 163 -10.61 1.68 20.50
CA ALA A 163 -11.94 1.88 21.06
C ALA A 163 -13.01 1.02 20.36
N ALA A 164 -12.98 0.97 19.01
CA ALA A 164 -13.94 0.18 18.26
C ALA A 164 -13.64 -1.34 18.31
N VAL A 165 -12.37 -1.74 18.30
CA VAL A 165 -11.95 -3.14 18.35
C VAL A 165 -12.32 -3.77 19.70
N LYS A 166 -12.19 -3.03 20.78
CA LYS A 166 -12.59 -3.50 22.13
C LYS A 166 -14.06 -3.91 22.20
N GLU A 167 -14.94 -3.19 21.51
CA GLU A 167 -16.38 -3.46 21.46
C GLU A 167 -16.80 -4.42 20.33
N CYS A 168 -15.88 -4.86 19.49
CA CYS A 168 -16.18 -5.70 18.35
C CYS A 168 -16.38 -7.16 18.78
N ASN A 169 -17.53 -7.77 18.43
CA ASN A 169 -17.82 -9.18 18.67
C ASN A 169 -18.04 -9.98 17.39
N SER A 170 -17.77 -9.42 16.23
CA SER A 170 -17.86 -10.10 14.93
C SER A 170 -16.66 -11.00 14.71
N GLU A 171 -16.81 -12.05 13.90
CA GLU A 171 -15.74 -12.99 13.55
C GLU A 171 -14.60 -12.29 12.79
N ILE A 172 -14.97 -11.41 11.85
CA ILE A 172 -14.03 -10.64 11.04
C ILE A 172 -14.24 -9.14 11.28
N THR A 173 -13.13 -8.44 11.44
CA THR A 173 -13.08 -6.98 11.48
C THR A 173 -12.41 -6.45 10.21
N ILE A 174 -13.04 -5.50 9.53
CA ILE A 174 -12.43 -4.80 8.39
C ILE A 174 -12.07 -3.38 8.83
N LEU A 175 -10.81 -3.00 8.73
CA LEU A 175 -10.36 -1.63 8.93
C LEU A 175 -10.38 -0.89 7.59
N ILE A 176 -10.99 0.31 7.59
CA ILE A 176 -11.18 1.14 6.39
C ILE A 176 -10.91 2.60 6.74
N ASP A 177 -10.14 3.29 5.90
CA ASP A 177 -9.94 4.73 6.02
C ASP A 177 -11.22 5.51 5.64
N SER A 178 -11.43 6.66 6.23
CA SER A 178 -12.64 7.50 6.09
C SER A 178 -12.83 8.14 4.71
N ASP A 179 -11.85 8.02 3.83
CA ASP A 179 -11.86 8.56 2.45
C ASP A 179 -11.79 7.45 1.39
N VAL A 180 -12.23 6.24 1.76
CA VAL A 180 -12.18 5.05 0.88
C VAL A 180 -13.58 4.64 0.44
N GLU A 181 -13.77 4.44 -0.84
CA GLU A 181 -14.97 3.84 -1.41
C GLU A 181 -14.70 2.39 -1.79
N VAL A 182 -15.42 1.45 -1.16
CA VAL A 182 -15.28 0.01 -1.39
C VAL A 182 -16.19 -0.42 -2.55
N ALA A 183 -15.69 -1.26 -3.44
CA ALA A 183 -16.49 -1.83 -4.54
C ALA A 183 -17.65 -2.67 -4.01
N LYS A 184 -18.74 -2.78 -4.78
CA LYS A 184 -19.98 -3.47 -4.36
C LYS A 184 -19.73 -4.89 -3.84
N ASP A 185 -18.80 -5.62 -4.42
CA ASP A 185 -18.41 -6.98 -4.04
C ASP A 185 -17.15 -7.04 -3.16
N GLY A 186 -16.57 -5.87 -2.82
CA GLY A 186 -15.28 -5.78 -2.13
C GLY A 186 -15.24 -6.56 -0.81
N ILE A 187 -16.29 -6.49 0.02
CA ILE A 187 -16.38 -7.26 1.27
C ILE A 187 -16.41 -8.77 0.98
N SER A 188 -17.24 -9.21 0.05
CA SER A 188 -17.32 -10.64 -0.31
C SER A 188 -15.99 -11.14 -0.88
N GLU A 189 -15.30 -10.34 -1.67
CA GLU A 189 -14.02 -10.71 -2.26
C GLU A 189 -12.88 -10.74 -1.23
N ILE A 190 -12.81 -9.80 -0.29
CA ILE A 190 -11.73 -9.79 0.70
C ILE A 190 -11.83 -11.00 1.64
N LEU A 191 -13.03 -11.43 1.97
CA LEU A 191 -13.29 -12.59 2.82
C LEU A 191 -12.81 -13.91 2.19
N ARG A 192 -12.78 -14.02 0.87
CA ARG A 192 -12.28 -15.21 0.16
C ARG A 192 -10.81 -15.49 0.42
N GLY A 193 -10.06 -14.50 0.85
CA GLY A 193 -8.65 -14.64 1.20
C GLY A 193 -8.39 -15.47 2.47
N PHE A 194 -9.37 -15.65 3.35
CA PHE A 194 -9.23 -16.46 4.57
C PHE A 194 -9.32 -17.97 4.29
N SER A 195 -8.47 -18.48 3.39
CA SER A 195 -8.49 -19.87 2.91
C SER A 195 -8.00 -20.90 3.94
N ASN A 196 -7.43 -20.49 5.06
CA ASN A 196 -7.06 -21.34 6.20
C ASN A 196 -6.97 -20.50 7.50
N ASP A 197 -6.87 -21.18 8.65
CA ASP A 197 -6.93 -20.53 9.96
C ASP A 197 -5.66 -19.75 10.33
N LYS A 198 -4.52 -20.01 9.68
CA LYS A 198 -3.29 -19.24 9.90
C LYS A 198 -3.36 -17.84 9.27
N ILE A 199 -4.21 -17.63 8.26
CA ILE A 199 -4.36 -16.32 7.64
C ILE A 199 -5.16 -15.43 8.60
N ALA A 200 -4.47 -14.47 9.21
CA ALA A 200 -5.09 -13.54 10.15
C ALA A 200 -5.40 -12.18 9.52
N ILE A 201 -4.72 -11.81 8.42
CA ILE A 201 -5.00 -10.55 7.70
C ILE A 201 -5.11 -10.84 6.20
N VAL A 202 -6.13 -10.26 5.60
CA VAL A 202 -6.28 -10.19 4.14
C VAL A 202 -6.27 -8.71 3.74
N CYS A 203 -5.28 -8.31 2.95
CA CYS A 203 -5.16 -6.95 2.40
C CYS A 203 -5.93 -6.87 1.08
N GLY A 204 -6.82 -5.92 0.94
CA GLY A 204 -7.51 -5.61 -0.31
C GLY A 204 -6.66 -4.80 -1.29
N ASN A 205 -7.18 -4.61 -2.48
CA ASN A 205 -6.58 -3.81 -3.55
C ASN A 205 -7.14 -2.39 -3.51
N THR A 206 -6.29 -1.41 -3.28
CA THR A 206 -6.70 -0.01 -3.25
C THR A 206 -6.12 0.74 -4.45
N GLY A 207 -7.00 1.30 -5.26
CA GLY A 207 -6.67 2.17 -6.39
C GLY A 207 -6.84 3.65 -6.05
N VAL A 208 -6.51 4.52 -7.01
CA VAL A 208 -6.60 5.98 -6.89
C VAL A 208 -7.86 6.48 -7.60
N GLY A 209 -8.80 7.06 -6.86
CA GLY A 209 -10.09 7.53 -7.38
C GLY A 209 -10.00 8.87 -8.13
N ASN A 210 -8.99 9.67 -7.84
CA ASN A 210 -8.76 10.97 -8.49
C ASN A 210 -7.52 10.99 -9.41
N ALA A 211 -7.20 9.85 -10.04
CA ALA A 211 -6.01 9.72 -10.89
C ALA A 211 -5.96 10.74 -12.05
N ASP A 212 -7.11 11.13 -12.57
CA ASP A 212 -7.22 12.04 -13.73
C ASP A 212 -7.13 13.54 -13.39
N THR A 213 -6.90 13.88 -12.12
CA THR A 213 -6.86 15.30 -11.69
C THR A 213 -5.64 16.03 -12.26
N ASN A 214 -4.45 15.43 -12.17
CA ASN A 214 -3.21 15.99 -12.70
C ASN A 214 -2.09 14.93 -12.83
N LEU A 215 -0.90 15.34 -13.30
CA LEU A 215 0.25 14.45 -13.47
C LEU A 215 0.70 13.82 -12.15
N LEU A 216 0.68 14.56 -11.04
CA LEU A 216 1.07 14.07 -9.72
C LEU A 216 0.14 12.94 -9.24
N THR A 217 -1.17 13.07 -9.43
CA THR A 217 -2.14 12.02 -9.07
C THR A 217 -2.01 10.78 -9.96
N ARG A 218 -1.67 10.95 -11.25
CA ARG A 218 -1.36 9.82 -12.16
C ARG A 218 -0.09 9.08 -11.77
N MET A 219 0.97 9.80 -11.37
CA MET A 219 2.19 9.16 -10.87
C MET A 219 1.92 8.39 -9.57
N GLN A 220 1.05 8.90 -8.70
CA GLN A 220 0.63 8.18 -7.50
C GLN A 220 -0.21 6.94 -7.83
N GLU A 221 -1.09 6.98 -8.83
CA GLU A 221 -1.82 5.82 -9.31
C GLU A 221 -0.86 4.70 -9.76
N PHE A 222 0.15 5.03 -10.55
CA PHE A 222 1.20 4.08 -10.95
C PHE A 222 1.91 3.47 -9.74
N TYR A 223 2.28 4.28 -8.76
CA TYR A 223 2.90 3.79 -7.52
C TYR A 223 1.97 2.86 -6.74
N TYR A 224 0.69 3.21 -6.62
CA TYR A 224 -0.31 2.34 -5.98
C TYR A 224 -0.41 1.00 -6.71
N TYR A 225 -0.46 1.04 -8.03
CA TYR A 225 -0.49 -0.17 -8.86
C TYR A 225 0.73 -1.06 -8.63
N LEU A 226 1.94 -0.52 -8.61
CA LEU A 226 3.15 -1.29 -8.30
C LEU A 226 3.12 -1.82 -6.87
N SER A 227 2.70 -0.98 -5.92
CA SER A 227 2.68 -1.33 -4.50
C SER A 227 1.68 -2.45 -4.19
N TYR A 228 0.49 -2.38 -4.75
CA TYR A 228 -0.55 -3.41 -4.54
C TYR A 228 -0.38 -4.57 -5.54
N GLY A 229 -0.34 -4.28 -6.82
CA GLY A 229 -0.29 -5.31 -7.85
C GLY A 229 0.99 -6.14 -7.80
N LEU A 230 2.16 -5.50 -7.85
CA LEU A 230 3.44 -6.21 -7.92
C LEU A 230 3.94 -6.63 -6.53
N PHE A 231 4.13 -5.67 -5.61
CA PHE A 231 4.86 -5.94 -4.38
C PHE A 231 4.07 -6.83 -3.42
N ARG A 232 2.79 -6.53 -3.20
CA ARG A 232 1.96 -7.35 -2.30
C ARG A 232 1.65 -8.72 -2.87
N SER A 233 1.50 -8.87 -4.19
CA SER A 233 1.38 -10.19 -4.80
C SER A 233 2.63 -11.04 -4.58
N ALA A 234 3.83 -10.47 -4.80
CA ALA A 234 5.09 -11.16 -4.53
C ALA A 234 5.26 -11.56 -3.06
N GLU A 235 4.89 -10.67 -2.13
CA GLU A 235 4.89 -10.94 -0.69
C GLU A 235 3.83 -11.99 -0.30
N SER A 236 2.66 -11.95 -0.93
CA SER A 236 1.55 -12.87 -0.70
C SER A 236 1.84 -14.30 -1.19
N TYR A 237 2.74 -14.48 -2.16
CA TYR A 237 3.24 -15.79 -2.55
C TYR A 237 3.81 -16.55 -1.32
N PHE A 238 4.47 -15.83 -0.43
CA PHE A 238 5.01 -16.36 0.83
C PHE A 238 4.05 -16.22 2.02
N ARG A 239 2.81 -15.79 1.80
CA ARG A 239 1.85 -15.46 2.87
C ARG A 239 2.44 -14.52 3.92
N THR A 240 3.21 -13.53 3.46
CA THR A 240 3.97 -12.61 4.31
C THR A 240 3.92 -11.21 3.72
N VAL A 241 2.70 -10.66 3.56
CA VAL A 241 2.51 -9.26 3.20
C VAL A 241 2.94 -8.39 4.37
N VAL A 242 3.96 -7.55 4.18
CA VAL A 242 4.58 -6.78 5.27
C VAL A 242 3.84 -5.49 5.62
N CYS A 243 2.83 -5.13 4.84
CA CYS A 243 1.98 -3.97 5.09
C CYS A 243 0.56 -4.19 4.52
N CYS A 244 -0.34 -4.60 5.40
CA CYS A 244 -1.77 -4.61 5.11
C CYS A 244 -2.33 -3.24 5.47
N THR A 245 -2.66 -2.43 4.45
CA THR A 245 -2.96 -0.99 4.63
C THR A 245 -4.28 -0.75 5.34
N GLY A 246 -4.34 0.33 6.10
CA GLY A 246 -5.57 0.80 6.75
C GLY A 246 -6.66 1.23 5.78
N SER A 247 -6.35 1.39 4.49
CA SER A 247 -7.34 1.74 3.47
C SER A 247 -8.40 0.67 3.26
N PHE A 248 -8.01 -0.63 3.22
CA PHE A 248 -8.94 -1.74 3.10
C PHE A 248 -8.26 -3.06 3.46
N SER A 249 -8.40 -3.50 4.72
CA SER A 249 -7.82 -4.76 5.19
C SER A 249 -8.75 -5.45 6.18
N ALA A 250 -8.94 -6.76 6.02
CA ALA A 250 -9.75 -7.61 6.88
C ALA A 250 -8.86 -8.42 7.84
N TYR A 251 -9.32 -8.55 9.07
CA TYR A 251 -8.60 -9.21 10.16
C TYR A 251 -9.48 -10.25 10.83
N ARG A 252 -8.93 -11.38 11.27
CA ARG A 252 -9.58 -12.19 12.29
C ARG A 252 -9.68 -11.35 13.57
N SER A 253 -10.90 -11.14 14.06
CA SER A 253 -11.16 -10.19 15.16
C SER A 253 -10.40 -10.55 16.43
N GLU A 254 -10.30 -11.83 16.77
CA GLU A 254 -9.53 -12.31 17.92
C GLU A 254 -8.05 -11.91 17.83
N VAL A 255 -7.45 -12.12 16.66
CA VAL A 255 -6.04 -11.76 16.42
C VAL A 255 -5.87 -10.25 16.48
N LEU A 256 -6.78 -9.49 15.86
CA LEU A 256 -6.74 -8.02 15.92
C LEU A 256 -6.84 -7.51 17.36
N LYS A 257 -7.77 -8.03 18.17
CA LYS A 257 -7.90 -7.70 19.60
C LYS A 257 -6.61 -7.97 20.38
N SER A 258 -5.91 -9.07 20.05
CA SER A 258 -4.67 -9.44 20.73
C SER A 258 -3.45 -8.58 20.39
N VAL A 259 -3.54 -7.70 19.41
CA VAL A 259 -2.44 -6.82 18.94
C VAL A 259 -2.81 -5.34 18.95
N ALA A 260 -4.11 -4.98 18.88
CA ALA A 260 -4.60 -3.62 18.90
C ALA A 260 -5.07 -3.23 20.32
N ASP A 261 -4.25 -3.54 21.31
CA ASP A 261 -4.49 -3.27 22.73
C ASP A 261 -4.13 -1.82 23.11
N GLU A 262 -4.28 -1.51 24.41
CA GLU A 262 -4.00 -0.18 24.94
C GLU A 262 -2.50 0.18 24.85
N GLU A 263 -1.60 -0.81 24.99
CA GLU A 263 -0.15 -0.60 24.86
C GLU A 263 0.20 -0.22 23.43
N TRP A 264 -0.36 -0.94 22.44
CA TRP A 264 -0.19 -0.59 21.02
C TRP A 264 -0.75 0.81 20.70
N ALA A 265 -1.94 1.15 21.23
CA ALA A 265 -2.60 2.43 20.97
C ALA A 265 -1.77 3.62 21.50
N ASN A 266 -1.11 3.43 22.65
CA ASN A 266 -0.31 4.47 23.34
C ASN A 266 1.20 4.27 23.18
N GLN A 267 1.64 3.45 22.22
CA GLN A 267 3.06 3.16 22.00
C GLN A 267 3.88 4.44 21.83
N LYS A 268 4.92 4.57 22.65
CA LYS A 268 5.82 5.74 22.61
C LYS A 268 7.09 5.45 21.83
N PHE A 269 7.61 6.47 21.19
CA PHE A 269 8.94 6.48 20.59
C PHE A 269 9.64 7.77 20.97
N LEU A 270 10.84 7.67 21.56
CA LEU A 270 11.61 8.80 22.07
C LEU A 270 10.78 9.73 22.98
N GLY A 271 9.96 9.14 23.86
CA GLY A 271 9.14 9.83 24.84
C GLY A 271 7.81 10.40 24.34
N LYS A 272 7.49 10.30 23.04
CA LYS A 272 6.23 10.79 22.46
C LYS A 272 5.37 9.65 21.95
N VAL A 273 4.05 9.75 22.08
CA VAL A 273 3.08 8.80 21.52
C VAL A 273 3.17 8.85 19.99
N ARG A 274 3.26 7.69 19.34
CA ARG A 274 3.36 7.58 17.89
C ARG A 274 2.00 7.76 17.21
N THR A 275 1.97 8.60 16.19
CA THR A 275 0.77 8.88 15.39
C THR A 275 0.89 8.42 13.93
N TYR A 276 1.85 7.56 13.61
CA TYR A 276 2.13 7.08 12.24
C TYR A 276 2.42 5.58 12.22
N GLY A 277 2.15 4.93 11.08
CA GLY A 277 2.47 3.53 10.82
C GLY A 277 1.60 2.53 11.61
N ASP A 278 0.33 2.87 11.83
CA ASP A 278 -0.66 2.03 12.51
C ASP A 278 -0.87 0.69 11.79
N ASP A 279 -1.08 0.71 10.50
CA ASP A 279 -1.28 -0.45 9.62
C ASP A 279 -0.07 -1.38 9.57
N ARG A 280 1.13 -0.81 9.38
CA ARG A 280 2.38 -1.59 9.41
C ARG A 280 2.66 -2.21 10.77
N SER A 281 2.34 -1.47 11.84
CA SER A 281 2.50 -1.92 13.21
C SER A 281 1.61 -3.13 13.50
N LEU A 282 0.32 -3.07 13.14
CA LEU A 282 -0.61 -4.20 13.28
C LEU A 282 -0.15 -5.40 12.45
N THR A 283 0.24 -5.17 11.18
CA THR A 283 0.73 -6.25 10.31
C THR A 283 1.97 -6.91 10.90
N ARG A 284 2.94 -6.13 11.39
CA ARG A 284 4.16 -6.63 12.03
C ARG A 284 3.86 -7.48 13.27
N LEU A 285 2.97 -7.01 14.14
CA LEU A 285 2.61 -7.72 15.37
C LEU A 285 1.93 -9.06 15.06
N VAL A 286 1.06 -9.10 14.05
CA VAL A 286 0.42 -10.34 13.58
C VAL A 286 1.44 -11.31 13.01
N LEU A 287 2.38 -10.84 12.17
CA LEU A 287 3.47 -11.66 11.64
C LEU A 287 4.40 -12.17 12.74
N ALA A 288 4.69 -11.35 13.77
CA ALA A 288 5.52 -11.74 14.91
C ALA A 288 4.87 -12.85 15.75
N LYS A 289 3.54 -12.91 15.81
CA LYS A 289 2.78 -14.00 16.44
C LYS A 289 2.73 -15.28 15.59
N GLY A 290 3.33 -15.30 14.39
CA GLY A 290 3.39 -16.47 13.51
C GLY A 290 2.20 -16.66 12.57
N TYR A 291 1.25 -15.74 12.55
CA TYR A 291 0.14 -15.75 11.59
C TYR A 291 0.59 -15.34 10.18
N ASP A 292 -0.24 -15.66 9.22
CA ASP A 292 -0.04 -15.34 7.81
C ASP A 292 -0.82 -14.08 7.42
N THR A 293 -0.27 -13.35 6.47
CA THR A 293 -0.89 -12.17 5.85
C THR A 293 -0.89 -12.33 4.34
N VAL A 294 -2.01 -12.10 3.69
CA VAL A 294 -2.16 -12.30 2.25
C VAL A 294 -2.78 -11.08 1.57
N TYR A 295 -2.62 -11.01 0.26
CA TYR A 295 -3.21 -9.98 -0.59
C TYR A 295 -4.31 -10.59 -1.47
N GLN A 296 -5.46 -9.90 -1.54
CA GLN A 296 -6.59 -10.30 -2.38
C GLN A 296 -6.80 -9.25 -3.49
N PRO A 297 -6.35 -9.54 -4.74
CA PRO A 297 -6.37 -8.58 -5.83
C PRO A 297 -7.76 -8.21 -6.34
N PHE A 298 -8.78 -9.05 -6.06
CA PHE A 298 -10.15 -8.81 -6.50
C PHE A 298 -10.98 -8.00 -5.50
N ALA A 299 -10.49 -7.81 -4.27
CA ALA A 299 -11.14 -7.00 -3.24
C ALA A 299 -10.80 -5.52 -3.48
N ASN A 300 -11.56 -4.85 -4.35
CA ASN A 300 -11.26 -3.51 -4.83
C ASN A 300 -11.84 -2.40 -3.96
N ALA A 301 -11.06 -1.34 -3.80
CA ALA A 301 -11.47 -0.08 -3.19
C ALA A 301 -10.74 1.10 -3.86
N LEU A 302 -11.27 2.31 -3.70
CA LEU A 302 -10.66 3.56 -4.18
C LEU A 302 -10.43 4.52 -3.04
N THR A 303 -9.27 5.18 -3.04
CA THR A 303 -8.97 6.30 -2.15
C THR A 303 -8.63 7.56 -2.93
N ILE A 304 -8.66 8.71 -2.25
CA ILE A 304 -8.25 9.99 -2.81
C ILE A 304 -6.82 10.28 -2.40
N VAL A 305 -5.96 10.55 -3.39
CA VAL A 305 -4.56 10.94 -3.15
C VAL A 305 -4.39 12.46 -3.21
N PRO A 306 -3.35 13.02 -2.57
CA PRO A 306 -3.04 14.45 -2.69
C PRO A 306 -2.80 14.88 -4.13
N ASP A 307 -3.43 15.97 -4.52
CA ASP A 307 -3.30 16.61 -5.84
C ASP A 307 -2.27 17.77 -5.86
N SER A 308 -1.74 18.13 -4.67
CA SER A 308 -0.73 19.16 -4.50
C SER A 308 0.59 18.58 -3.99
N MET A 309 1.72 19.19 -4.38
CA MET A 309 3.05 18.76 -3.97
C MET A 309 3.23 18.82 -2.44
N SER A 310 2.70 19.86 -1.78
CA SER A 310 2.76 19.97 -0.31
C SER A 310 2.02 18.84 0.38
N GLY A 311 0.80 18.53 -0.08
CA GLY A 311 0.00 17.40 0.41
C GLY A 311 0.72 16.07 0.22
N PHE A 312 1.32 15.88 -0.94
CA PHE A 312 2.10 14.70 -1.28
C PHE A 312 3.33 14.52 -0.35
N ILE A 313 4.14 15.56 -0.19
CA ILE A 313 5.33 15.52 0.67
C ILE A 313 4.95 15.21 2.12
N ASN A 314 3.89 15.82 2.64
CA ASN A 314 3.39 15.56 3.99
C ASN A 314 2.94 14.10 4.17
N GLN A 315 2.19 13.55 3.21
CA GLN A 315 1.74 12.16 3.23
C GLN A 315 2.93 11.20 3.14
N GLN A 316 3.85 11.41 2.19
CA GLN A 316 5.00 10.55 1.97
C GLN A 316 5.99 10.60 3.15
N SER A 317 6.24 11.77 3.73
CA SER A 317 7.08 11.90 4.92
C SER A 317 6.52 11.08 6.09
N ARG A 318 5.21 11.13 6.34
CA ARG A 318 4.54 10.33 7.36
C ARG A 318 4.67 8.83 7.08
N TRP A 319 4.46 8.40 5.84
CA TRP A 319 4.58 6.97 5.46
C TRP A 319 6.01 6.47 5.60
N ARG A 320 7.02 7.27 5.25
CA ARG A 320 8.43 6.87 5.38
C ARG A 320 8.88 6.78 6.84
N LYS A 321 8.40 7.65 7.73
CA LYS A 321 8.63 7.52 9.18
C LYS A 321 8.08 6.19 9.71
N GLY A 322 6.85 5.86 9.35
CA GLY A 322 6.23 4.59 9.70
C GLY A 322 7.00 3.39 9.13
N TYR A 323 7.37 3.45 7.85
CA TYR A 323 8.13 2.39 7.19
C TYR A 323 9.49 2.16 7.85
N LEU A 324 10.27 3.21 8.06
CA LEU A 324 11.60 3.12 8.67
C LEU A 324 11.53 2.45 10.05
N PHE A 325 10.65 2.95 10.91
CA PHE A 325 10.51 2.42 12.26
C PHE A 325 10.03 0.96 12.26
N GLU A 326 8.95 0.65 11.55
CA GLU A 326 8.38 -0.70 11.58
C GLU A 326 9.25 -1.73 10.84
N ALA A 327 10.02 -1.32 9.82
CA ALA A 327 10.97 -2.22 9.17
C ALA A 327 12.12 -2.60 10.11
N ILE A 328 12.66 -1.65 10.87
CA ILE A 328 13.68 -1.93 11.90
C ILE A 328 13.11 -2.88 12.96
N MET A 329 11.92 -2.61 13.48
CA MET A 329 11.28 -3.48 14.48
C MET A 329 10.96 -4.88 13.92
N ALA A 330 10.55 -4.97 12.65
CA ALA A 330 10.25 -6.24 11.99
C ALA A 330 11.51 -7.10 11.76
N SER A 331 12.69 -6.48 11.59
CA SER A 331 13.93 -7.22 11.36
C SER A 331 14.25 -8.23 12.46
N SER A 332 13.75 -8.03 13.68
CA SER A 332 13.96 -8.95 14.81
C SER A 332 13.28 -10.32 14.64
N HIS A 333 12.28 -10.46 13.75
CA HIS A 333 11.53 -11.71 13.60
C HIS A 333 11.28 -12.13 12.14
N MET A 334 11.54 -11.27 11.15
CA MET A 334 11.29 -11.61 9.73
C MET A 334 12.15 -12.77 9.22
N TRP A 335 13.29 -13.05 9.85
CA TRP A 335 14.11 -14.22 9.55
C TRP A 335 13.42 -15.57 9.83
N ARG A 336 12.33 -15.57 10.64
CA ARG A 336 11.52 -16.76 10.94
C ARG A 336 10.48 -17.04 9.86
N ARG A 337 10.28 -16.13 8.91
CA ARG A 337 9.33 -16.28 7.79
C ARG A 337 9.98 -17.14 6.69
N PRO A 338 9.20 -17.60 5.68
CA PRO A 338 9.78 -18.35 4.55
C PRO A 338 10.98 -17.60 3.95
N ILE A 339 12.04 -18.35 3.60
CA ILE A 339 13.35 -17.80 3.23
C ILE A 339 13.25 -16.73 2.11
N GLY A 340 12.39 -16.94 1.11
CA GLY A 340 12.18 -15.96 0.05
C GLY A 340 11.58 -14.64 0.56
N ALA A 341 10.62 -14.71 1.50
CA ALA A 341 10.06 -13.51 2.16
C ALA A 341 11.12 -12.79 2.98
N ALA A 342 11.92 -13.53 3.76
CA ALA A 342 13.00 -12.98 4.56
C ALA A 342 14.04 -12.27 3.66
N VAL A 343 14.47 -12.92 2.58
CA VAL A 343 15.42 -12.35 1.60
C VAL A 343 14.86 -11.06 1.01
N LEU A 344 13.64 -11.06 0.49
CA LEU A 344 13.01 -9.86 -0.07
C LEU A 344 12.87 -8.74 0.97
N PHE A 345 12.55 -9.09 2.22
CA PHE A 345 12.44 -8.12 3.30
C PHE A 345 13.80 -7.48 3.64
N TYR A 346 14.85 -8.28 3.88
CA TYR A 346 16.17 -7.74 4.24
C TYR A 346 16.83 -7.01 3.10
N LEU A 347 16.63 -7.42 1.84
CA LEU A 347 17.07 -6.65 0.68
C LEU A 347 16.31 -5.31 0.60
N SER A 348 15.01 -5.28 0.89
CA SER A 348 14.25 -4.03 0.95
C SER A 348 14.73 -3.11 2.07
N LEU A 349 15.09 -3.67 3.23
CA LEU A 349 15.68 -2.92 4.35
C LEU A 349 17.06 -2.37 3.99
N LEU A 350 17.91 -3.17 3.33
CA LEU A 350 19.20 -2.71 2.82
C LEU A 350 19.01 -1.54 1.83
N MET A 351 18.06 -1.67 0.89
CA MET A 351 17.79 -0.59 -0.07
C MET A 351 17.23 0.68 0.60
N LEU A 352 16.49 0.54 1.69
CA LEU A 352 15.99 1.68 2.46
C LEU A 352 17.14 2.51 3.05
N VAL A 353 18.20 1.86 3.52
CA VAL A 353 19.35 2.51 4.15
C VAL A 353 20.38 2.97 3.10
N MET A 354 20.78 2.03 2.23
CA MET A 354 21.84 2.29 1.25
C MET A 354 21.37 3.11 0.04
N GLY A 355 20.10 2.98 -0.35
CA GLY A 355 19.56 3.64 -1.54
C GLY A 355 19.79 5.16 -1.54
N PRO A 356 19.38 5.92 -0.52
CA PRO A 356 19.61 7.35 -0.48
C PRO A 356 21.09 7.73 -0.54
N LEU A 357 21.96 6.97 0.15
CA LEU A 357 23.41 7.24 0.18
C LEU A 357 24.03 7.03 -1.20
N VAL A 358 23.69 5.92 -1.86
CA VAL A 358 24.17 5.61 -3.21
C VAL A 358 23.64 6.63 -4.23
N MET A 359 22.35 7.00 -4.12
CA MET A 359 21.76 8.01 -5.01
C MET A 359 22.42 9.38 -4.83
N ILE A 360 22.66 9.84 -3.59
CA ILE A 360 23.36 11.10 -3.31
C ILE A 360 24.78 11.04 -3.87
N TYR A 361 25.50 9.94 -3.65
CA TYR A 361 26.84 9.78 -4.18
C TYR A 361 26.87 9.90 -5.71
N PHE A 362 26.06 9.10 -6.43
CA PHE A 362 26.12 9.10 -7.90
C PHE A 362 25.50 10.34 -8.54
N LEU A 363 24.32 10.78 -8.10
CA LEU A 363 23.62 11.88 -8.76
C LEU A 363 24.10 13.26 -8.35
N VAL A 364 24.73 13.39 -7.19
CA VAL A 364 25.17 14.68 -6.67
C VAL A 364 26.69 14.73 -6.56
N LEU A 365 27.29 13.92 -5.68
CA LEU A 365 28.71 14.05 -5.34
C LEU A 365 29.63 13.68 -6.51
N SER A 366 29.37 12.56 -7.20
CA SER A 366 30.16 12.15 -8.37
C SER A 366 30.13 13.20 -9.48
N THR A 367 28.94 13.74 -9.76
CA THR A 367 28.80 14.81 -10.77
C THR A 367 29.54 16.08 -10.40
N LEU A 368 29.48 16.48 -9.12
CA LEU A 368 30.16 17.70 -8.65
C LEU A 368 31.68 17.53 -8.51
N LEU A 369 32.16 16.35 -8.06
CA LEU A 369 33.58 16.11 -7.77
C LEU A 369 34.38 15.66 -9.00
N VAL A 370 33.76 14.84 -9.86
CA VAL A 370 34.43 14.26 -11.03
C VAL A 370 34.12 15.05 -12.31
N GLY A 371 33.08 15.89 -12.30
CA GLY A 371 32.67 16.70 -13.46
C GLY A 371 31.99 15.88 -14.57
N THR A 372 31.74 14.59 -14.34
CA THR A 372 31.12 13.69 -15.33
C THR A 372 29.78 13.14 -14.80
N MET A 373 28.79 13.11 -15.68
CA MET A 373 27.49 12.53 -15.32
C MET A 373 27.63 11.01 -15.23
N PRO A 374 27.09 10.36 -14.19
CA PRO A 374 27.15 8.90 -14.04
C PRO A 374 26.17 8.20 -15.00
N THR A 375 26.51 8.18 -16.28
CA THR A 375 25.64 7.74 -17.37
C THR A 375 25.09 6.32 -17.14
N GLY A 376 25.90 5.39 -16.66
CA GLY A 376 25.46 4.03 -16.36
C GLY A 376 24.41 3.95 -15.25
N TYR A 377 24.51 4.79 -14.23
CA TYR A 377 23.51 4.85 -13.15
C TYR A 377 22.18 5.43 -13.64
N VAL A 378 22.24 6.51 -14.43
CA VAL A 378 21.07 7.11 -15.08
C VAL A 378 20.40 6.12 -16.03
N THR A 379 21.19 5.43 -16.86
CA THR A 379 20.69 4.37 -17.76
C THR A 379 19.99 3.25 -16.98
N ALA A 380 20.54 2.81 -15.85
CA ALA A 380 19.90 1.80 -15.01
C ALA A 380 18.54 2.27 -14.47
N ILE A 381 18.43 3.53 -14.03
CA ILE A 381 17.14 4.11 -13.58
C ILE A 381 16.13 4.12 -14.73
N LEU A 382 16.55 4.52 -15.93
CA LEU A 382 15.68 4.56 -17.11
C LEU A 382 15.21 3.16 -17.53
N LEU A 383 16.10 2.16 -17.50
CA LEU A 383 15.74 0.77 -17.80
C LEU A 383 14.73 0.21 -16.78
N ILE A 384 14.95 0.46 -15.49
CA ILE A 384 13.99 0.09 -14.45
C ILE A 384 12.65 0.80 -14.69
N SER A 385 12.67 2.07 -15.09
CA SER A 385 11.46 2.84 -15.42
C SER A 385 10.70 2.19 -16.57
N VAL A 386 11.38 1.84 -17.65
CA VAL A 386 10.76 1.17 -18.81
C VAL A 386 10.18 -0.19 -18.42
N LEU A 387 10.91 -0.99 -17.64
CA LEU A 387 10.43 -2.29 -17.16
C LEU A 387 9.11 -2.15 -16.36
N HIS A 388 9.06 -1.22 -15.43
CA HIS A 388 7.86 -0.98 -14.64
C HIS A 388 6.71 -0.42 -15.48
N GLN A 389 7.02 0.38 -16.51
CA GLN A 389 6.03 0.91 -17.45
C GLN A 389 5.41 -0.19 -18.32
N VAL A 390 6.25 -1.06 -18.86
CA VAL A 390 5.79 -2.21 -19.66
C VAL A 390 4.90 -3.11 -18.80
N PHE A 391 5.32 -3.39 -17.57
CA PHE A 391 4.52 -4.13 -16.61
C PHE A 391 3.16 -3.46 -16.37
N PHE A 392 3.16 -2.17 -16.08
CA PHE A 392 1.93 -1.41 -15.87
C PHE A 392 1.01 -1.43 -17.11
N ALA A 393 1.57 -1.28 -18.31
CA ALA A 393 0.80 -1.27 -19.55
C ALA A 393 0.17 -2.65 -19.85
N ILE A 394 0.88 -3.75 -19.57
CA ILE A 394 0.40 -5.11 -19.82
C ILE A 394 -0.71 -5.50 -18.83
N PHE A 395 -0.54 -5.20 -17.54
CA PHE A 395 -1.43 -5.65 -16.50
C PHE A 395 -2.56 -4.68 -16.17
N ARG A 396 -2.47 -3.43 -16.62
CA ARG A 396 -3.57 -2.50 -16.62
C ARG A 396 -4.22 -2.50 -18.01
N GLU A 397 -5.52 -2.78 -18.09
CA GLU A 397 -6.25 -2.96 -19.34
C GLU A 397 -6.01 -1.92 -20.44
N ALA A 398 -6.11 -2.40 -21.68
CA ALA A 398 -5.73 -1.76 -22.97
C ALA A 398 -6.31 -0.35 -23.24
N ASN A 399 -7.25 0.18 -22.45
CA ASN A 399 -7.81 1.53 -22.61
C ASN A 399 -6.87 2.65 -22.14
N VAL A 400 -5.78 2.32 -21.45
CA VAL A 400 -4.79 3.28 -20.94
C VAL A 400 -3.77 3.69 -22.00
N ILE A 401 -3.66 2.97 -23.10
CA ILE A 401 -2.73 3.29 -24.21
C ILE A 401 -3.03 4.66 -24.84
N LYS A 402 -4.25 5.20 -24.69
CA LYS A 402 -4.64 6.47 -25.33
C LYS A 402 -3.95 7.72 -24.79
N ILE A 403 -3.47 7.74 -23.54
CA ILE A 403 -2.83 8.96 -22.97
C ILE A 403 -1.71 8.65 -21.97
N GLY A 404 -1.62 7.42 -21.42
CA GLY A 404 -0.97 7.21 -20.14
C GLY A 404 0.46 6.69 -20.11
N ALA A 405 0.92 5.94 -21.11
CA ALA A 405 2.23 5.29 -21.02
C ALA A 405 3.38 6.30 -20.92
N PHE A 406 3.36 7.36 -21.72
CA PHE A 406 4.39 8.40 -21.68
C PHE A 406 4.26 9.37 -20.52
N ALA A 407 3.04 9.60 -20.00
CA ALA A 407 2.82 10.48 -18.85
C ALA A 407 3.39 9.89 -17.54
N VAL A 408 3.65 8.59 -17.49
CA VAL A 408 4.17 7.89 -16.29
C VAL A 408 5.68 7.65 -16.38
N LEU A 409 6.32 7.88 -17.55
CA LEU A 409 7.79 7.82 -17.67
C LEU A 409 8.53 8.63 -16.58
N PRO A 410 8.07 9.82 -16.17
CA PRO A 410 8.68 10.58 -15.09
C PRO A 410 8.48 9.96 -13.70
N ALA A 411 7.60 8.98 -13.52
CA ALA A 411 7.25 8.48 -12.19
C ALA A 411 8.45 7.85 -11.46
N VAL A 412 9.25 7.00 -12.12
CA VAL A 412 10.40 6.38 -11.46
C VAL A 412 11.50 7.40 -11.17
N PRO A 413 11.94 8.27 -12.10
CA PRO A 413 12.84 9.38 -11.76
C PRO A 413 12.31 10.27 -10.65
N PHE A 414 11.03 10.59 -10.66
CA PHE A 414 10.39 11.35 -9.59
C PHE A 414 10.47 10.62 -8.23
N TRP A 415 10.25 9.30 -8.19
CA TRP A 415 10.37 8.52 -6.97
C TRP A 415 11.82 8.43 -6.48
N VAL A 416 12.79 8.29 -7.38
CA VAL A 416 14.21 8.37 -7.06
C VAL A 416 14.54 9.70 -6.40
N PHE A 417 14.15 10.80 -7.04
CA PHE A 417 14.38 12.15 -6.51
C PHE A 417 13.71 12.37 -5.14
N THR A 418 12.44 11.98 -5.01
CA THR A 418 11.72 12.11 -3.72
C THR A 418 12.35 11.24 -2.62
N THR A 419 12.96 10.10 -2.96
CA THR A 419 13.65 9.25 -2.00
C THR A 419 14.89 9.94 -1.43
N ILE A 420 15.67 10.64 -2.24
CA ILE A 420 16.83 11.41 -1.81
C ILE A 420 16.44 12.48 -0.78
N ILE A 421 15.29 13.11 -0.94
CA ILE A 421 14.81 14.17 -0.05
C ILE A 421 14.04 13.61 1.14
N LEU A 422 13.08 12.73 0.87
CA LEU A 422 12.08 12.31 1.86
C LEU A 422 12.61 11.34 2.92
N ILE A 423 13.62 10.51 2.61
CA ILE A 423 14.19 9.62 3.62
C ILE A 423 15.01 10.39 4.63
N PRO A 424 15.98 11.25 4.25
CA PRO A 424 16.65 12.12 5.20
C PRO A 424 15.68 13.00 5.99
N LEU A 425 14.69 13.59 5.33
CA LEU A 425 13.65 14.40 5.99
C LEU A 425 12.86 13.57 7.02
N ALA A 426 12.51 12.34 6.72
CA ALA A 426 11.81 11.45 7.65
C ALA A 426 12.68 11.13 8.88
N ILE A 427 13.98 10.89 8.69
CA ILE A 427 14.93 10.64 9.78
C ILE A 427 15.06 11.89 10.66
N LEU A 428 15.31 13.05 10.07
CA LEU A 428 15.47 14.33 10.79
C LEU A 428 14.21 14.74 11.56
N THR A 429 13.03 14.43 11.02
CA THR A 429 11.74 14.80 11.59
C THR A 429 11.04 13.66 12.33
N ILE A 430 11.72 12.55 12.61
CA ILE A 430 11.12 11.35 13.22
C ILE A 430 10.51 11.61 14.61
N ARG A 431 11.04 12.59 15.33
CA ARG A 431 10.52 13.06 16.63
C ARG A 431 9.30 13.97 16.51
N GLN A 432 8.99 14.46 15.29
CA GLN A 432 7.87 15.38 15.09
C GLN A 432 6.59 14.57 14.84
N ASN A 433 5.68 14.59 15.82
CA ASN A 433 4.38 13.91 15.76
C ASN A 433 3.27 14.78 15.16
N SER A 434 3.59 15.94 14.57
CA SER A 434 2.56 16.81 14.03
C SER A 434 1.91 16.23 12.78
N TRP A 435 0.71 15.71 12.91
CA TRP A 435 -0.17 15.51 11.79
C TRP A 435 -0.78 16.86 11.39
N LYS A 436 -0.11 17.60 10.53
CA LYS A 436 -0.73 18.71 9.82
C LYS A 436 -1.41 18.12 8.59
N ARG A 437 -2.73 18.17 8.58
CA ARG A 437 -3.53 17.81 7.42
C ARG A 437 -3.24 18.82 6.30
N SER A 438 -2.96 18.35 5.09
CA SER A 438 -3.04 19.23 3.92
C SER A 438 -4.51 19.61 3.76
N ASN A 439 -4.83 20.89 3.58
CA ASN A 439 -6.15 21.35 3.20
C ASN A 439 -6.51 20.71 1.84
N LYS A 440 -7.10 19.51 1.89
CA LYS A 440 -7.75 18.93 0.72
C LYS A 440 -9.02 19.76 0.49
N LYS A 441 -9.01 20.64 -0.50
CA LYS A 441 -10.24 21.33 -0.93
C LYS A 441 -11.29 20.25 -1.19
N SER A 442 -12.42 20.36 -0.50
CA SER A 442 -13.61 19.57 -0.78
C SER A 442 -13.97 19.78 -2.26
N MET A 443 -14.06 18.72 -3.02
CA MET A 443 -14.79 18.79 -4.28
C MET A 443 -16.26 19.04 -3.91
N ALA A 444 -16.75 20.19 -4.36
CA ALA A 444 -18.16 20.55 -4.31
C ALA A 444 -18.99 19.59 -5.19
#